data_7ae849d4865a10b42896b5ca67eb3715
#
_entry.id   7ae849d4865a10b42896b5ca67eb3715
#
_cell.length_a   1.000
_cell.length_b   1.000
_cell.length_c   1.000
_cell.angle_alpha   90.00
_cell.angle_beta   90.00
_cell.angle_gamma   90.00
#
_symmetry.space_group_name_H-M   'P 1'
#
loop_
_entity.id
_entity.type
_entity.pdbx_description
1 polymer ?
#
loop_
_entity_poly.entity_id
_entity_poly.type
_entity_poly.pdbx_seq_one_letter_code
_entity_poly.pdbx_strand_id
1 'polypeptide(L)' 'MRIRDAADFGAAVGKRRKELGYTQAGFAGYCGCSTVYLSNLENGKETTEIGKALFVAKQARPRYRRDKEDR' A
#
# COMPACT_ATOMS: atom_id res chain seq x y z
N MET A 1 -14.61 -0.47 -0.14
CA MET A 1 -14.23 -1.82 -0.46
C MET A 1 -13.92 -2.60 0.80
N ARG A 2 -14.41 -3.84 0.85
CA ARG A 2 -14.18 -4.62 2.02
C ARG A 2 -12.96 -5.49 1.83
N ILE A 3 -12.04 -5.45 2.74
CA ILE A 3 -10.83 -6.24 2.65
C ILE A 3 -10.98 -7.48 3.49
N ARG A 4 -11.00 -8.64 2.84
CA ARG A 4 -11.24 -9.89 3.50
C ARG A 4 -10.02 -10.80 3.54
N ASP A 5 -9.08 -10.60 2.65
CA ASP A 5 -7.94 -11.48 2.59
C ASP A 5 -6.78 -10.77 1.89
N ALA A 6 -5.69 -11.49 1.69
CA ALA A 6 -4.49 -10.91 1.10
C ALA A 6 -4.75 -10.40 -0.31
N ALA A 7 -5.58 -11.09 -1.06
CA ALA A 7 -5.87 -10.67 -2.42
C ALA A 7 -6.61 -9.34 -2.43
N ASP A 8 -7.59 -9.19 -1.55
CA ASP A 8 -8.33 -7.95 -1.46
C ASP A 8 -7.43 -6.81 -1.01
N PHE A 9 -6.58 -7.10 -0.03
CA PHE A 9 -5.66 -6.10 0.49
C PHE A 9 -4.70 -5.64 -0.61
N GLY A 10 -4.12 -6.60 -1.33
CA GLY A 10 -3.19 -6.27 -2.39
C GLY A 10 -3.83 -5.47 -3.51
N ALA A 11 -5.04 -5.87 -3.88
CA ALA A 11 -5.78 -5.15 -4.93
C ALA A 11 -6.06 -3.72 -4.51
N ALA A 12 -6.40 -3.52 -3.24
CA ALA A 12 -6.67 -2.18 -2.75
C ALA A 12 -5.42 -1.32 -2.78
N VAL A 13 -4.28 -1.90 -2.41
CA VAL A 13 -3.01 -1.18 -2.45
C VAL A 13 -2.69 -0.79 -3.88
N GLY A 14 -2.81 -1.72 -4.82
CA GLY A 14 -2.50 -1.44 -6.22
C GLY A 14 -3.40 -0.37 -6.81
N LYS A 15 -4.68 -0.46 -6.50
CA LYS A 15 -5.62 0.52 -7.00
C LYS A 15 -5.28 1.90 -6.47
N ARG A 16 -5.02 2.00 -5.20
CA ARG A 16 -4.70 3.29 -4.60
C ARG A 16 -3.39 3.83 -5.11
N ARG A 17 -2.40 2.96 -5.31
CA ARG A 17 -1.13 3.39 -5.87
C ARG A 17 -1.33 4.06 -7.23
N LYS A 18 -2.15 3.43 -8.06
CA LYS A 18 -2.41 3.97 -9.39
C LYS A 18 -3.16 5.30 -9.31
N GLU A 19 -4.08 5.40 -8.38
CA GLU A 19 -4.83 6.64 -8.19
C GLU A 19 -3.90 7.77 -7.79
N LEU A 20 -2.86 7.45 -7.05
CA LEU A 20 -1.90 8.45 -6.62
C LEU A 20 -0.86 8.75 -7.69
N GLY A 21 -0.88 8.02 -8.79
CA GLY A 21 0.01 8.29 -9.91
C GLY A 21 1.37 7.64 -9.83
N TYR A 22 1.55 6.66 -8.97
CA TYR A 22 2.84 6.00 -8.83
C TYR A 22 2.93 4.75 -9.69
N THR A 23 4.11 4.52 -10.25
CA THR A 23 4.44 3.21 -10.79
C THR A 23 4.79 2.31 -9.62
N GLN A 24 4.87 1.00 -9.87
CA GLN A 24 5.29 0.10 -8.81
C GLN A 24 6.69 0.43 -8.31
N ALA A 25 7.61 0.67 -9.24
CA ALA A 25 8.98 0.98 -8.83
C ALA A 25 9.03 2.27 -8.01
N GLY A 26 8.31 3.29 -8.44
CA GLY A 26 8.31 4.55 -7.74
C GLY A 26 7.71 4.43 -6.34
N PHE A 27 6.61 3.71 -6.24
CA PHE A 27 5.97 3.57 -4.94
C PHE A 27 6.78 2.68 -4.01
N ALA A 28 7.40 1.63 -4.56
CA ALA A 28 8.25 0.77 -3.76
C ALA A 28 9.41 1.57 -3.17
N GLY A 29 10.01 2.44 -3.97
CA GLY A 29 11.07 3.30 -3.47
C GLY A 29 10.59 4.21 -2.36
N TYR A 30 9.41 4.78 -2.54
CA TYR A 30 8.84 5.66 -1.52
C TYR A 30 8.59 4.90 -0.22
N CYS A 31 8.15 3.66 -0.31
CA CYS A 31 7.87 2.86 0.86
C CYS A 31 9.10 2.21 1.46
N GLY A 32 10.21 2.24 0.75
CA GLY A 32 11.43 1.60 1.25
C GLY A 32 11.43 0.09 1.08
N CYS A 33 10.71 -0.43 0.09
CA CYS A 33 10.70 -1.87 -0.16
C CYS A 33 11.09 -2.13 -1.60
N SER A 34 11.28 -3.40 -1.94
CA SER A 34 11.63 -3.74 -3.31
C SER A 34 10.41 -3.76 -4.19
N THR A 35 10.62 -3.58 -5.48
CA THR A 35 9.53 -3.68 -6.44
C THR A 35 8.93 -5.08 -6.44
N VAL A 36 9.77 -6.09 -6.25
CA VAL A 36 9.30 -7.47 -6.20
C VAL A 36 8.36 -7.65 -5.01
N TYR A 37 8.73 -7.11 -3.86
CA TYR A 37 7.87 -7.22 -2.69
C TYR A 37 6.52 -6.56 -2.95
N LEU A 38 6.55 -5.35 -3.50
CA LEU A 38 5.30 -4.63 -3.76
C LEU A 38 4.44 -5.36 -4.78
N SER A 39 5.07 -5.90 -5.83
CA SER A 39 4.34 -6.64 -6.84
C SER A 39 3.65 -7.86 -6.23
N ASN A 40 4.37 -8.60 -5.39
CA ASN A 40 3.80 -9.76 -4.74
C ASN A 40 2.64 -9.36 -3.83
N LEU A 41 2.82 -8.26 -3.12
CA LEU A 41 1.77 -7.79 -2.23
C LEU A 41 0.52 -7.43 -3.02
N GLU A 42 0.67 -6.71 -4.11
CA GLU A 42 -0.47 -6.29 -4.91
C GLU A 42 -1.16 -7.48 -5.58
N ASN A 43 -0.41 -8.54 -5.82
CA ASN A 43 -0.97 -9.74 -6.43
C ASN A 43 -1.55 -10.71 -5.41
N GLY A 44 -1.58 -10.32 -4.17
CA GLY A 44 -2.26 -11.12 -3.16
C GLY A 44 -1.45 -12.24 -2.56
N LYS A 45 -0.13 -12.25 -2.80
CA LYS A 45 0.68 -13.27 -2.20
C LYS A 45 0.81 -12.99 -0.73
N GLU A 46 0.69 -14.03 0.04
CA GLU A 46 0.81 -13.88 1.48
C GLU A 46 2.23 -13.58 1.87
N THR A 47 2.38 -12.84 2.92
CA THR A 47 3.69 -12.49 3.40
C THR A 47 3.69 -12.53 4.92
N THR A 48 4.82 -12.86 5.48
CA THR A 48 4.95 -12.87 6.91
C THR A 48 5.40 -11.51 7.42
N GLU A 49 5.66 -10.57 6.52
CA GLU A 49 6.13 -9.26 6.94
C GLU A 49 4.96 -8.31 7.08
N ILE A 50 4.15 -8.58 8.07
CA ILE A 50 2.94 -7.81 8.30
C ILE A 50 3.22 -6.33 8.54
N GLY A 51 4.28 -6.05 9.30
CA GLY A 51 4.60 -4.66 9.59
C GLY A 51 4.91 -3.88 8.34
N LYS A 52 5.65 -4.49 7.41
CA LYS A 52 5.98 -3.84 6.17
C LYS A 52 4.74 -3.63 5.31
N ALA A 53 3.86 -4.63 5.29
CA ALA A 53 2.62 -4.51 4.51
C ALA A 53 1.76 -3.38 5.05
N LEU A 54 1.67 -3.26 6.37
CA LEU A 54 0.90 -2.19 6.97
C LEU A 54 1.52 -0.83 6.69
N PHE A 55 2.84 -0.77 6.65
CA PHE A 55 3.51 0.48 6.32
C PHE A 55 3.17 0.91 4.89
N VAL A 56 3.20 -0.04 3.95
CA VAL A 56 2.85 0.25 2.57
C VAL A 56 1.41 0.76 2.48
N ALA A 57 0.51 0.11 3.19
CA ALA A 57 -0.89 0.51 3.17
C ALA A 57 -1.05 1.92 3.72
N LYS A 58 -0.28 2.27 4.74
CA LYS A 58 -0.35 3.58 5.30
C LYS A 58 0.09 4.64 4.31
N GLN A 59 1.12 4.34 3.50
CA GLN A 59 1.58 5.29 2.52
C GLN A 59 0.57 5.47 1.40
N ALA A 60 -0.29 4.48 1.17
CA ALA A 60 -1.28 4.54 0.11
C ALA A 60 -2.56 5.25 0.53
N ARG A 61 -2.73 5.54 1.82
CA ARG A 61 -3.93 6.21 2.27
C ARG A 61 -4.02 7.59 1.74
N PRO A 62 -5.22 8.13 1.63
CA PRO A 62 -5.38 9.52 1.24
C PRO A 62 -4.71 10.44 2.25
N ARG A 63 -4.12 11.52 1.75
CA ARG A 63 -3.53 12.47 2.60
C ARG A 63 -4.50 13.46 3.00
N TYR A 64 -5.03 13.39 4.16
CA TYR A 64 -5.93 14.38 4.62
C TYR A 64 -5.21 15.44 5.32
N ARG A 65 -5.81 16.58 5.37
CA ARG A 65 -5.30 17.63 6.18
C ARG A 65 -5.59 17.25 7.52
N ARG A 66 -4.71 17.01 8.27
CA ARG A 66 -4.90 16.59 9.59
C ARG A 66 -4.81 17.65 10.53
N ASP A 67 -4.88 18.81 10.04
CA ASP A 67 -4.73 19.92 10.87
C ASP A 67 -5.70 19.92 11.92
N LYS A 68 -6.79 19.37 11.76
CA LYS A 68 -7.69 19.43 12.72
C LYS A 68 -7.49 18.44 13.69
N GLU A 69 -6.90 17.59 13.41
CA GLU A 69 -6.83 16.70 14.30
C GLU A 69 -5.87 16.83 15.10
N ASP A 70 -5.39 17.41 14.93
CA ASP A 70 -4.53 17.40 15.66
C ASP A 70 -4.64 18.02 16.62
N ARG A 71 -5.15 18.19 16.78
CA ARG A 71 -5.34 18.56 17.64
C ARG A 71 -5.32 18.30 18.27
#